data_526aee68af7a866705b0e1c7457812ae
#
_entry.id   526aee68af7a866705b0e1c7457812ae
#
_cell.length_a   1.000
_cell.length_b   1.000
_cell.length_c   1.000
_cell.angle_alpha   90.00
_cell.angle_beta   90.00
_cell.angle_gamma   90.00
#
_symmetry.space_group_name_H-M   'P 1'
#
loop_
_entity.id
_entity.type
_entity.pdbx_description
1 polymer ?
#
loop_
_entity_poly.entity_id
_entity_poly.type
_entity_poly.pdbx_seq_one_letter_code
_entity_poly.pdbx_strand_id
1 'polypeptide(L)'
;AAAPFWSPSNHARTPGAPGRAPTHCWPPEQVIGSSLKLRLETRDGRLELIKESELDCYNDREVKVKNIALHIGRRPILAFGNSDGDFAMLRYCLGGDGARLALLLHHDDAEREFAYDRAFRLSPLAEALDKARDCGITVVGMKDTWNTVFVPDEA
;
A
#
# COMPACT_ATOMS: atom_id res chain seq x y z
N ALA A 1 -3.41 20.69 -12.07
CA ALA A 1 -3.63 19.25 -12.26
C ALA A 1 -3.36 18.57 -10.90
N ALA A 2 -4.37 17.90 -10.33
CA ALA A 2 -4.23 17.18 -9.07
C ALA A 2 -3.25 16.01 -9.27
N ALA A 3 -2.29 15.85 -8.33
CA ALA A 3 -1.37 14.73 -8.37
C ALA A 3 -2.15 13.43 -8.10
N PRO A 4 -1.89 12.35 -8.84
CA PRO A 4 -2.57 11.08 -8.59
C PRO A 4 -2.20 10.56 -7.20
N PHE A 5 -3.19 10.11 -6.46
CA PHE A 5 -3.01 9.43 -5.18
C PHE A 5 -2.74 7.95 -5.46
N TRP A 6 -1.61 7.44 -4.97
CA TRP A 6 -1.20 6.05 -5.14
C TRP A 6 -1.30 5.30 -3.81
N SER A 7 -2.07 4.22 -3.80
CA SER A 7 -2.12 3.29 -2.68
C SER A 7 -1.47 1.95 -3.06
N PRO A 8 -0.41 1.52 -2.38
CA PRO A 8 0.15 0.20 -2.59
C PRO A 8 -0.66 -0.82 -1.78
N SER A 9 -1.79 -1.29 -2.32
CA SER A 9 -2.51 -2.40 -1.71
C SER A 9 -1.96 -3.73 -2.23
N ASN A 10 -1.52 -4.62 -1.34
CA ASN A 10 -1.05 -5.97 -1.64
C ASN A 10 -2.18 -6.94 -2.07
N HIS A 11 -3.36 -6.45 -2.39
CA HIS A 11 -4.48 -7.31 -2.73
C HIS A 11 -4.57 -7.52 -4.24
N ALA A 12 -4.02 -8.64 -4.71
CA ALA A 12 -4.34 -9.16 -6.02
C ALA A 12 -5.85 -9.40 -6.10
N ARG A 13 -6.52 -8.80 -7.08
CA ARG A 13 -7.94 -9.07 -7.34
C ARG A 13 -8.12 -10.54 -7.68
N THR A 14 -8.95 -11.25 -6.93
CA THR A 14 -9.54 -12.51 -7.34
C THR A 14 -10.78 -12.18 -8.18
N PRO A 15 -10.86 -12.56 -9.47
CA PRO A 15 -12.07 -12.39 -10.25
C PRO A 15 -13.11 -13.42 -9.79
N GLY A 16 -14.31 -12.98 -9.41
CA GLY A 16 -15.45 -13.88 -9.40
C GLY A 16 -16.28 -14.05 -8.14
N ALA A 17 -16.53 -13.00 -7.35
CA ALA A 17 -17.67 -13.01 -6.42
C ALA A 17 -18.77 -12.09 -6.97
N PRO A 18 -19.98 -12.60 -7.27
CA PRO A 18 -21.08 -11.75 -7.69
C PRO A 18 -21.65 -10.99 -6.49
N GLY A 19 -21.80 -9.67 -6.58
CA GLY A 19 -22.75 -8.94 -5.77
C GLY A 19 -22.29 -7.85 -4.84
N ARG A 20 -21.00 -7.41 -4.83
CA ARG A 20 -20.64 -6.18 -4.12
C ARG A 20 -19.81 -5.27 -5.04
N ALA A 21 -20.31 -4.06 -5.27
CA ALA A 21 -19.56 -3.03 -5.96
C ALA A 21 -18.19 -2.86 -5.26
N PRO A 22 -17.06 -2.75 -6.00
CA PRO A 22 -15.77 -2.58 -5.39
C PRO A 22 -15.75 -1.25 -4.63
N THR A 23 -15.54 -1.31 -3.32
CA THR A 23 -15.45 -0.15 -2.42
C THR A 23 -14.20 0.73 -2.67
N HIS A 24 -13.40 0.44 -3.69
CA HIS A 24 -12.20 1.21 -4.05
C HIS A 24 -12.26 1.67 -5.50
N CYS A 25 -12.46 2.96 -5.67
CA CYS A 25 -12.55 3.65 -6.97
C CYS A 25 -11.19 3.94 -7.62
N TRP A 26 -10.13 3.16 -7.31
CA TRP A 26 -8.83 3.37 -7.94
C TRP A 26 -8.75 2.59 -9.25
N PRO A 27 -8.49 3.26 -10.39
CA PRO A 27 -8.30 2.56 -11.64
C PRO A 27 -7.04 1.67 -11.56
N PRO A 28 -7.06 0.48 -12.20
CA PRO A 28 -5.97 -0.51 -12.11
C PRO A 28 -4.57 0.06 -12.41
N GLU A 29 -4.47 1.01 -13.34
CA GLU A 29 -3.24 1.68 -13.73
C GLU A 29 -2.64 2.58 -12.62
N GLN A 30 -3.42 2.85 -11.57
CA GLN A 30 -2.97 3.58 -10.38
C GLN A 30 -2.59 2.65 -9.22
N VAL A 31 -2.54 1.35 -9.45
CA VAL A 31 -2.21 0.36 -8.43
C VAL A 31 -0.87 -0.29 -8.75
N ILE A 32 0.11 -0.14 -7.86
CA ILE A 32 1.40 -0.82 -7.94
C ILE A 32 1.41 -1.93 -6.90
N GLY A 33 1.39 -3.17 -7.35
CA GLY A 33 1.36 -4.37 -6.50
C GLY A 33 2.51 -5.32 -6.77
N SER A 34 2.50 -6.46 -6.08
CA SER A 34 3.33 -7.60 -6.43
C SER A 34 2.91 -8.17 -7.77
N SER A 35 3.86 -8.69 -8.54
CA SER A 35 3.62 -9.22 -9.89
C SER A 35 4.14 -10.65 -10.04
N LEU A 36 3.47 -11.38 -10.91
CA LEU A 36 3.93 -12.68 -11.40
C LEU A 36 4.77 -12.50 -12.67
N LYS A 37 5.65 -13.45 -12.94
CA LYS A 37 6.37 -13.49 -14.19
C LYS A 37 5.40 -13.58 -15.38
N LEU A 38 5.77 -12.90 -16.44
CA LEU A 38 5.01 -12.88 -17.68
C LEU A 38 5.86 -13.48 -18.79
N ARG A 39 5.27 -14.35 -19.59
CA ARG A 39 5.87 -14.91 -20.78
C ARG A 39 5.05 -14.55 -22.01
N LEU A 40 5.73 -14.12 -23.06
CA LEU A 40 5.11 -13.88 -24.34
C LEU A 40 5.03 -15.18 -25.12
N GLU A 41 3.85 -15.54 -25.59
CA GLU A 41 3.59 -16.76 -26.35
C GLU A 41 2.71 -16.49 -27.55
N THR A 42 2.99 -17.19 -28.67
CA THR A 42 2.09 -17.14 -29.82
C THR A 42 1.12 -18.29 -29.75
N ARG A 43 -0.18 -17.97 -29.66
CA ARG A 43 -1.29 -18.93 -29.71
C ARG A 43 -2.22 -18.55 -30.86
N ASP A 44 -2.52 -19.52 -31.73
CA ASP A 44 -3.42 -19.32 -32.89
C ASP A 44 -3.08 -18.08 -33.73
N GLY A 45 -1.76 -17.83 -33.93
CA GLY A 45 -1.28 -16.68 -34.68
C GLY A 45 -1.36 -15.33 -33.98
N ARG A 46 -1.73 -15.30 -32.69
CA ARG A 46 -1.77 -14.08 -31.84
C ARG A 46 -0.73 -14.15 -30.75
N LEU A 47 -0.13 -12.97 -30.46
CA LEU A 47 0.78 -12.81 -29.35
C LEU A 47 -0.04 -12.58 -28.08
N GLU A 48 0.19 -13.44 -27.06
CA GLU A 48 -0.49 -13.39 -25.78
C GLU A 48 0.51 -13.32 -24.62
N LEU A 49 0.19 -12.55 -23.58
CA LEU A 49 0.93 -12.53 -22.32
C LEU A 49 0.35 -13.58 -21.37
N ILE A 50 1.17 -14.57 -21.05
CA ILE A 50 0.82 -15.65 -20.14
C ILE A 50 1.41 -15.33 -18.77
N LYS A 51 0.57 -15.34 -17.73
CA LYS A 51 1.01 -15.27 -16.34
C LYS A 51 1.52 -16.63 -15.89
N GLU A 52 2.72 -16.65 -15.34
CA GLU A 52 3.32 -17.84 -14.75
C GLU A 52 2.96 -17.93 -13.26
N SER A 53 3.19 -19.08 -12.65
CA SER A 53 2.94 -19.32 -11.22
C SER A 53 4.09 -18.84 -10.33
N GLU A 54 5.11 -18.21 -10.92
CA GLU A 54 6.30 -17.73 -10.23
C GLU A 54 6.20 -16.21 -9.98
N LEU A 55 6.60 -15.79 -8.78
CA LEU A 55 6.65 -14.39 -8.41
C LEU A 55 7.81 -13.69 -9.14
N ASP A 56 7.51 -12.57 -9.81
CA ASP A 56 8.50 -11.70 -10.44
C ASP A 56 8.95 -10.59 -9.46
N CYS A 57 7.98 -9.94 -8.84
CA CYS A 57 8.23 -8.85 -7.91
C CYS A 57 7.34 -8.96 -6.68
N TYR A 58 7.95 -9.00 -5.49
CA TYR A 58 7.26 -8.87 -4.22
C TYR A 58 7.33 -7.41 -3.76
N ASN A 59 6.20 -6.69 -3.85
CA ASN A 59 6.14 -5.24 -3.61
C ASN A 59 6.07 -4.93 -2.12
N ASP A 60 7.18 -5.12 -1.40
CA ASP A 60 7.30 -4.85 0.02
C ASP A 60 8.62 -4.12 0.34
N ARG A 61 8.71 -3.43 1.46
CA ARG A 61 9.89 -2.70 1.96
C ARG A 61 10.53 -1.80 0.90
N GLU A 62 11.82 -1.96 0.62
CA GLU A 62 12.59 -1.17 -0.36
C GLU A 62 12.10 -1.37 -1.81
N VAL A 63 11.45 -2.50 -2.08
CA VAL A 63 10.89 -2.77 -3.41
C VAL A 63 9.75 -1.81 -3.73
N LYS A 64 8.95 -1.38 -2.73
CA LYS A 64 7.94 -0.32 -2.91
C LYS A 64 8.57 0.97 -3.45
N VAL A 65 9.74 1.34 -2.91
CA VAL A 65 10.47 2.55 -3.37
C VAL A 65 10.94 2.40 -4.80
N LYS A 66 11.49 1.23 -5.16
CA LYS A 66 11.92 0.94 -6.54
C LYS A 66 10.74 1.02 -7.50
N ASN A 67 9.62 0.42 -7.15
CA ASN A 67 8.42 0.43 -7.97
C ASN A 67 7.80 1.83 -8.11
N ILE A 68 7.84 2.66 -7.09
CA ILE A 68 7.48 4.08 -7.19
C ILE A 68 8.37 4.79 -8.23
N ALA A 69 9.67 4.57 -8.18
CA ALA A 69 10.60 5.16 -9.14
C ALA A 69 10.35 4.66 -10.58
N LEU A 70 10.12 3.35 -10.75
CA LEU A 70 9.90 2.75 -12.07
C LEU A 70 8.56 3.16 -12.70
N HIS A 71 7.47 3.16 -11.94
CA HIS A 71 6.11 3.36 -12.46
C HIS A 71 5.65 4.81 -12.41
N ILE A 72 6.15 5.61 -11.46
CA ILE A 72 5.74 7.01 -11.29
C ILE A 72 6.83 7.97 -11.76
N GLY A 73 8.11 7.58 -11.69
CA GLY A 73 9.23 8.39 -12.13
C GLY A 73 9.53 9.62 -11.26
N ARG A 74 8.83 9.78 -10.14
CA ARG A 74 9.03 10.91 -9.23
C ARG A 74 8.75 10.52 -7.78
N ARG A 75 9.41 11.23 -6.86
CA ARG A 75 9.24 11.05 -5.42
C ARG A 75 7.85 11.56 -4.96
N PRO A 76 7.09 10.80 -4.15
CA PRO A 76 5.82 11.26 -3.62
C PRO A 76 6.01 12.42 -2.63
N ILE A 77 5.04 13.32 -2.56
CA ILE A 77 4.98 14.41 -1.57
C ILE A 77 4.17 14.02 -0.33
N LEU A 78 3.34 12.98 -0.45
CA LEU A 78 2.56 12.41 0.63
C LEU A 78 2.69 10.89 0.56
N ALA A 79 2.92 10.24 1.69
CA ALA A 79 2.90 8.80 1.83
C ALA A 79 2.15 8.40 3.10
N PHE A 80 1.40 7.30 3.00
CA PHE A 80 0.64 6.73 4.09
C PHE A 80 0.91 5.22 4.16
N GLY A 81 1.20 4.70 5.34
CA GLY A 81 1.51 3.30 5.56
C GLY A 81 1.03 2.81 6.92
N ASN A 82 1.03 1.50 7.15
CA ASN A 82 0.55 0.88 8.38
C ASN A 82 1.41 -0.29 8.88
N SER A 83 2.59 -0.47 8.32
CA SER A 83 3.49 -1.57 8.70
C SER A 83 4.96 -1.23 8.46
N ASP A 84 5.86 -2.07 8.99
CA ASP A 84 7.30 -1.98 8.72
C ASP A 84 7.61 -2.13 7.22
N GLY A 85 6.74 -2.80 6.47
CA GLY A 85 6.83 -2.89 5.02
C GLY A 85 6.70 -1.55 4.29
N ASP A 86 6.13 -0.53 4.95
CA ASP A 86 5.96 0.81 4.40
C ASP A 86 7.07 1.78 4.83
N PHE A 87 7.89 1.40 5.82
CA PHE A 87 8.84 2.30 6.43
C PHE A 87 9.83 2.92 5.42
N ALA A 88 10.37 2.11 4.50
CA ALA A 88 11.25 2.61 3.44
C ALA A 88 10.56 3.65 2.54
N MET A 89 9.30 3.40 2.18
CA MET A 89 8.48 4.31 1.36
C MET A 89 8.21 5.63 2.08
N LEU A 90 7.86 5.59 3.37
CA LEU A 90 7.63 6.78 4.20
C LEU A 90 8.88 7.66 4.28
N ARG A 91 10.03 7.05 4.56
CA ARG A 91 11.32 7.75 4.58
C ARG A 91 11.70 8.30 3.21
N TYR A 92 11.45 7.53 2.15
CA TYR A 92 11.69 7.99 0.78
C TYR A 92 10.86 9.22 0.45
N CYS A 93 9.61 9.27 0.87
CA CYS A 93 8.75 10.45 0.72
C CYS A 93 9.39 11.68 1.37
N LEU A 94 9.78 11.58 2.64
CA LEU A 94 10.34 12.71 3.41
C LEU A 94 11.71 13.20 2.91
N GLY A 95 12.50 12.32 2.31
CA GLY A 95 13.85 12.65 1.83
C GLY A 95 13.90 13.51 0.55
N GLY A 96 12.81 14.15 0.13
CA GLY A 96 12.76 15.06 -1.03
C GLY A 96 12.73 16.52 -0.62
N ASP A 97 12.79 17.42 -1.61
CA ASP A 97 12.73 18.86 -1.40
C ASP A 97 11.30 19.36 -1.22
N GLY A 98 11.13 20.48 -0.49
CA GLY A 98 9.85 21.14 -0.27
C GLY A 98 8.97 20.46 0.80
N ALA A 99 7.72 20.89 0.91
CA ALA A 99 6.78 20.38 1.91
C ALA A 99 6.41 18.93 1.62
N ARG A 100 6.55 18.06 2.63
CA ARG A 100 6.28 16.62 2.54
C ARG A 100 5.61 16.11 3.80
N LEU A 101 4.82 15.06 3.64
CA LEU A 101 4.11 14.44 4.76
C LEU A 101 4.16 12.91 4.63
N ALA A 102 4.58 12.26 5.70
CA ALA A 102 4.51 10.81 5.84
C ALA A 102 3.72 10.46 7.09
N LEU A 103 2.68 9.65 6.92
CA LEU A 103 1.77 9.22 7.97
C LEU A 103 1.88 7.72 8.17
N LEU A 104 2.02 7.31 9.43
CA LEU A 104 2.06 5.91 9.84
C LEU A 104 0.81 5.63 10.68
N LEU A 105 -0.09 4.82 10.14
CA LEU A 105 -1.30 4.40 10.84
C LEU A 105 -0.95 3.32 11.86
N HIS A 106 -1.37 3.55 13.09
CA HIS A 106 -1.28 2.59 14.19
C HIS A 106 -2.69 2.09 14.51
N HIS A 107 -2.89 0.79 14.33
CA HIS A 107 -4.15 0.11 14.62
C HIS A 107 -4.21 -0.24 16.10
N ASP A 108 -4.51 0.74 16.95
CA ASP A 108 -4.47 0.67 18.42
C ASP A 108 -5.85 0.60 19.08
N ASP A 109 -6.93 0.46 18.31
CA ASP A 109 -8.30 0.43 18.79
C ASP A 109 -8.92 -0.96 18.72
N ALA A 110 -8.71 -1.75 19.76
CA ALA A 110 -9.26 -3.12 19.86
C ALA A 110 -10.78 -3.18 20.07
N GLU A 111 -11.45 -2.06 20.34
CA GLU A 111 -12.89 -2.01 20.56
C GLU A 111 -13.65 -1.82 19.24
N ARG A 112 -13.11 -1.04 18.31
CA ARG A 112 -13.77 -0.68 17.05
C ARG A 112 -13.21 -1.39 15.83
N GLU A 113 -11.98 -1.98 15.94
CA GLU A 113 -11.32 -2.70 14.86
C GLU A 113 -10.41 -3.82 15.37
N PHE A 114 -9.73 -4.51 14.47
CA PHE A 114 -8.68 -5.46 14.83
C PHE A 114 -7.37 -4.70 15.12
N ALA A 115 -7.06 -4.53 16.41
CA ALA A 115 -5.80 -3.88 16.80
C ALA A 115 -4.61 -4.80 16.55
N TYR A 116 -3.55 -4.26 15.96
CA TYR A 116 -2.29 -4.95 15.75
C TYR A 116 -1.11 -3.99 15.70
N ASP A 117 0.04 -4.47 16.14
CA ASP A 117 1.30 -3.76 16.06
C ASP A 117 2.50 -4.72 15.99
N ARG A 118 3.40 -4.68 16.97
CA ARG A 118 4.67 -5.43 17.03
C ARG A 118 4.51 -6.94 16.94
N ALA A 119 3.45 -7.49 17.51
CA ALA A 119 3.22 -8.93 17.61
C ALA A 119 2.58 -9.53 16.35
N PHE A 120 2.16 -8.73 15.41
CA PHE A 120 1.47 -9.21 14.21
C PHE A 120 2.45 -9.83 13.21
N ARG A 121 2.43 -11.17 13.11
CA ARG A 121 3.43 -11.94 12.37
C ARG A 121 3.46 -11.69 10.85
N LEU A 122 2.33 -11.37 10.24
CA LEU A 122 2.23 -11.20 8.79
C LEU A 122 2.70 -9.83 8.32
N SER A 123 2.48 -8.80 9.14
CA SER A 123 2.82 -7.42 8.81
C SER A 123 3.09 -6.63 10.08
N PRO A 124 4.24 -6.86 10.75
CA PRO A 124 4.53 -6.20 12.02
C PRO A 124 4.66 -4.69 11.84
N LEU A 125 4.32 -3.96 12.90
CA LEU A 125 4.54 -2.53 13.03
C LEU A 125 5.39 -2.29 14.29
N ALA A 126 6.69 -2.47 14.18
CA ALA A 126 7.65 -2.35 15.28
C ALA A 126 8.73 -1.32 14.96
N GLU A 127 9.53 -1.59 13.93
CA GLU A 127 10.64 -0.72 13.53
C GLU A 127 10.16 0.68 13.14
N ALA A 128 9.08 0.75 12.37
CA ALA A 128 8.52 2.02 11.93
C ALA A 128 8.00 2.85 13.09
N LEU A 129 7.33 2.24 14.10
CA LEU A 129 6.90 2.94 15.31
C LEU A 129 8.09 3.46 16.13
N ASP A 130 9.11 2.62 16.33
CA ASP A 130 10.28 3.00 17.14
C ASP A 130 11.05 4.17 16.53
N LYS A 131 11.13 4.23 15.20
CA LYS A 131 11.92 5.20 14.46
C LYS A 131 11.09 6.37 13.88
N ALA A 132 9.76 6.33 13.99
CA ALA A 132 8.87 7.32 13.36
C ALA A 132 9.28 8.75 13.70
N ARG A 133 9.43 9.05 15.00
CA ARG A 133 9.76 10.40 15.48
C ARG A 133 11.10 10.89 14.93
N ASP A 134 12.12 10.08 15.00
CA ASP A 134 13.48 10.45 14.57
C ASP A 134 13.56 10.65 13.06
N CYS A 135 12.67 9.97 12.32
CA CYS A 135 12.55 10.09 10.87
C CYS A 135 11.56 11.19 10.42
N GLY A 136 10.89 11.91 11.35
CA GLY A 136 9.90 12.91 11.01
C GLY A 136 8.57 12.35 10.47
N ILE A 137 8.28 11.08 10.75
CA ILE A 137 7.04 10.41 10.37
C ILE A 137 6.00 10.68 11.45
N THR A 138 4.80 11.14 11.06
CA THR A 138 3.69 11.36 11.97
C THR A 138 2.93 10.06 12.19
N VAL A 139 2.83 9.61 13.43
CA VAL A 139 2.00 8.46 13.81
C VAL A 139 0.56 8.91 14.02
N VAL A 140 -0.38 8.19 13.42
CA VAL A 140 -1.83 8.44 13.49
C VAL A 140 -2.46 7.21 14.14
N GLY A 141 -2.90 7.34 15.39
CA GLY A 141 -3.61 6.27 16.11
C GLY A 141 -5.08 6.20 15.69
N MET A 142 -5.60 4.99 15.52
CA MET A 142 -7.03 4.79 15.21
C MET A 142 -7.90 5.24 16.38
N LYS A 143 -7.48 4.97 17.60
CA LYS A 143 -8.26 5.22 18.80
C LYS A 143 -8.59 6.70 19.01
N ASP A 144 -7.59 7.56 18.86
CA ASP A 144 -7.72 8.97 19.21
C ASP A 144 -7.99 9.90 18.02
N THR A 145 -7.75 9.44 16.79
CA THR A 145 -7.79 10.31 15.61
C THR A 145 -9.07 10.10 14.79
N TRP A 146 -9.71 8.93 14.88
CA TRP A 146 -10.85 8.57 14.04
C TRP A 146 -12.15 8.53 14.85
N ASN A 147 -13.14 9.35 14.46
CA ASN A 147 -14.47 9.31 15.05
C ASN A 147 -15.27 8.07 14.60
N THR A 148 -15.09 7.65 13.37
CA THR A 148 -15.76 6.49 12.77
C THR A 148 -14.73 5.64 12.03
N VAL A 149 -14.66 4.35 12.32
CA VAL A 149 -13.74 3.41 11.66
C VAL A 149 -14.43 2.77 10.46
N PHE A 150 -15.66 2.32 10.62
CA PHE A 150 -16.47 1.74 9.56
C PHE A 150 -17.71 2.57 9.32
N VAL A 151 -18.10 2.70 8.06
CA VAL A 151 -19.40 3.32 7.73
C VAL A 151 -20.48 2.39 8.27
N PRO A 152 -21.45 2.91 9.06
CA PRO A 152 -22.59 2.10 9.47
C PRO A 152 -23.29 1.51 8.26
N ASP A 153 -23.71 0.24 8.33
CA ASP A 153 -24.55 -0.35 7.31
C ASP A 153 -25.83 0.49 7.23
N GLU A 154 -26.14 0.99 6.03
CA GLU A 154 -27.42 1.66 5.80
C GLU A 154 -28.53 0.64 6.06
N ALA A 155 -29.38 0.93 7.06
CA ALA A 155 -30.49 0.08 7.48
C ALA A 155 -31.63 0.10 6.45
#